data_8aff0db3b9a1088e59b9259f72435215
#
_entry.id   8aff0db3b9a1088e59b9259f72435215
#
_cell.length_a   1.000
_cell.length_b   1.000
_cell.length_c   1.000
_cell.angle_alpha   90.00
_cell.angle_beta   90.00
_cell.angle_gamma   90.00
#
_symmetry.space_group_name_H-M   'P 1'
#
loop_
_entity.id
_entity.type
_entity.pdbx_description
1 polymer ?
#
loop_
_entity_poly.entity_id
_entity_poly.type
_entity_poly.pdbx_seq_one_letter_code
_entity_poly.pdbx_strand_id
1 'polypeptide(L)'
;EKQLPKVDYIISNLPFIREKEIKKLNPNIKEINKLIKEQTKAKKTLSKKSDIFAYIPFYLYDIISDNGKIGLILSNAWLGTDYGEIFLKLIQKYFNIDRVVVSGNGRWFNNAKVVTTLLIATKREISDPVNLDRRISFCTLKEKLENIADIKKLSSEIILNKESEQVNIQSYSISEIKQLENIGIPWSGYFANLNWLPAITEKLLDSKKIFKFIRGERRGCNRMFYPAA
;
A
#
# COMPACT_ATOMS: atom_id res chain seq x y z
N GLU A 1 -27.55 -16.41 -11.43
CA GLU A 1 -26.57 -15.90 -10.44
C GLU A 1 -27.25 -14.84 -9.59
N LYS A 2 -27.27 -15.02 -8.25
CA LYS A 2 -27.76 -13.97 -7.35
C LYS A 2 -26.71 -12.85 -7.32
N GLN A 3 -27.07 -11.69 -7.83
CA GLN A 3 -26.27 -10.49 -7.71
C GLN A 3 -26.28 -10.06 -6.25
N LEU A 4 -25.11 -9.94 -5.62
CA LEU A 4 -24.99 -9.44 -4.26
C LEU A 4 -25.48 -7.98 -4.21
N PRO A 5 -26.21 -7.55 -3.16
CA PRO A 5 -26.56 -6.16 -2.99
C PRO A 5 -25.29 -5.33 -2.82
N LYS A 6 -25.29 -4.11 -3.36
CA LYS A 6 -24.20 -3.15 -3.13
C LYS A 6 -24.19 -2.71 -1.68
N VAL A 7 -23.00 -2.49 -1.13
CA VAL A 7 -22.78 -2.07 0.25
C VAL A 7 -21.96 -0.77 0.30
N ASP A 8 -22.22 0.07 1.30
CA ASP A 8 -21.54 1.36 1.42
C ASP A 8 -20.17 1.26 2.08
N TYR A 9 -19.97 0.23 2.90
CA TYR A 9 -18.71 0.02 3.62
C TYR A 9 -18.28 -1.44 3.55
N ILE A 10 -16.99 -1.65 3.28
CA ILE A 10 -16.35 -2.97 3.36
C ILE A 10 -15.14 -2.85 4.28
N ILE A 11 -15.13 -3.63 5.36
CA ILE A 11 -13.99 -3.74 6.28
C ILE A 11 -13.52 -5.19 6.24
N SER A 12 -12.23 -5.40 5.96
CA SER A 12 -11.69 -6.75 5.86
C SER A 12 -10.23 -6.83 6.28
N ASN A 13 -9.90 -7.90 7.00
CA ASN A 13 -8.54 -8.35 7.19
C ASN A 13 -8.22 -9.37 6.11
N LEU A 14 -7.47 -8.96 5.09
CA LEU A 14 -7.22 -9.82 3.93
C LEU A 14 -6.18 -10.90 4.24
N PRO A 15 -6.30 -12.09 3.63
CA PRO A 15 -5.40 -13.20 3.91
C PRO A 15 -3.97 -12.89 3.45
N PHE A 16 -2.99 -13.16 4.32
CA PHE A 16 -1.56 -12.99 4.06
C PHE A 16 -0.97 -14.23 3.37
N ILE A 17 -1.51 -14.56 2.19
CA ILE A 17 -1.11 -15.74 1.42
C ILE A 17 -0.11 -15.33 0.35
N ARG A 18 1.08 -15.93 0.40
CA ARG A 18 2.16 -15.68 -0.56
C ARG A 18 1.92 -16.41 -1.88
N GLU A 19 2.50 -15.87 -2.95
CA GLU A 19 2.43 -16.35 -4.33
C GLU A 19 2.49 -17.89 -4.48
N LYS A 20 3.37 -18.55 -3.76
CA LYS A 20 3.59 -20.01 -3.88
C LYS A 20 2.35 -20.85 -3.56
N GLU A 21 1.47 -20.31 -2.72
CA GLU A 21 0.26 -20.97 -2.24
C GLU A 21 -0.98 -20.57 -3.07
N ILE A 22 -0.93 -19.42 -3.76
CA ILE A 22 -2.06 -18.87 -4.51
C ILE A 22 -2.54 -19.78 -5.64
N LYS A 23 -1.61 -20.47 -6.32
CA LYS A 23 -1.98 -21.37 -7.43
C LYS A 23 -2.92 -22.49 -7.02
N LYS A 24 -2.89 -22.89 -5.74
CA LYS A 24 -3.78 -23.91 -5.19
C LYS A 24 -5.14 -23.33 -4.79
N LEU A 25 -5.20 -22.04 -4.44
CA LEU A 25 -6.35 -21.40 -3.81
C LEU A 25 -7.19 -20.55 -4.77
N ASN A 26 -6.60 -20.02 -5.85
CA ASN A 26 -7.35 -19.21 -6.82
C ASN A 26 -6.89 -19.47 -8.24
N PRO A 27 -7.60 -20.33 -9.01
CA PRO A 27 -7.31 -20.57 -10.41
C PRO A 27 -7.60 -19.35 -11.31
N ASN A 28 -8.39 -18.38 -10.85
CA ASN A 28 -8.94 -17.30 -11.69
C ASN A 28 -8.08 -16.03 -11.77
N ILE A 29 -6.83 -16.06 -11.27
CA ILE A 29 -5.90 -14.90 -11.36
C ILE A 29 -5.75 -14.37 -12.78
N LYS A 30 -5.79 -15.25 -13.80
CA LYS A 30 -5.70 -14.83 -15.19
C LYS A 30 -6.92 -14.01 -15.63
N GLU A 31 -8.10 -14.40 -15.18
CA GLU A 31 -9.36 -13.70 -15.49
C GLU A 31 -9.41 -12.34 -14.85
N ILE A 32 -8.98 -12.22 -13.59
CA ILE A 32 -8.89 -10.92 -12.91
C ILE A 32 -7.94 -9.97 -13.65
N ASN A 33 -6.75 -10.46 -14.02
CA ASN A 33 -5.81 -9.65 -14.76
C ASN A 33 -6.35 -9.23 -16.14
N LYS A 34 -7.15 -10.08 -16.78
CA LYS A 34 -7.85 -9.76 -18.04
C LYS A 34 -8.86 -8.64 -17.79
N LEU A 35 -9.71 -8.78 -16.78
CA LEU A 35 -10.70 -7.78 -16.38
C LEU A 35 -10.05 -6.42 -16.08
N ILE A 36 -9.02 -6.42 -15.22
CA ILE A 36 -8.27 -5.20 -14.89
C ILE A 36 -7.73 -4.53 -16.15
N LYS A 37 -7.17 -5.31 -17.07
CA LYS A 37 -6.59 -4.80 -18.32
C LYS A 37 -7.65 -4.18 -19.22
N GLU A 38 -8.80 -4.83 -19.35
CA GLU A 38 -9.94 -4.36 -20.16
C GLU A 38 -10.51 -3.06 -19.60
N GLN A 39 -10.79 -3.01 -18.29
CA GLN A 39 -11.38 -1.86 -17.64
C GLN A 39 -10.43 -0.65 -17.58
N THR A 40 -9.14 -0.87 -17.31
CA THR A 40 -8.20 0.23 -17.05
C THR A 40 -7.32 0.58 -18.24
N LYS A 41 -7.33 -0.22 -19.31
CA LYS A 41 -6.39 -0.14 -20.46
C LYS A 41 -4.91 -0.12 -19.99
N ALA A 42 -4.62 -0.75 -18.86
CA ALA A 42 -3.29 -0.77 -18.27
C ALA A 42 -2.33 -1.61 -19.12
N LYS A 43 -1.12 -1.09 -19.35
CA LYS A 43 -0.04 -1.83 -20.05
C LYS A 43 0.53 -2.97 -19.19
N LYS A 44 0.55 -2.80 -17.86
CA LYS A 44 1.05 -3.78 -16.89
C LYS A 44 -0.08 -4.18 -15.94
N THR A 45 -0.16 -5.46 -15.63
CA THR A 45 -1.08 -6.04 -14.66
C THR A 45 -0.29 -6.70 -13.52
N LEU A 46 -0.99 -7.13 -12.48
CA LEU A 46 -0.38 -7.84 -11.36
C LEU A 46 0.34 -9.10 -11.84
N SER A 47 1.54 -9.31 -11.34
CA SER A 47 2.36 -10.46 -11.70
C SER A 47 1.97 -11.69 -10.88
N LYS A 48 2.38 -12.88 -11.35
CA LYS A 48 2.23 -14.12 -10.57
C LYS A 48 2.97 -14.08 -9.22
N LYS A 49 3.84 -13.08 -9.00
CA LYS A 49 4.58 -12.87 -7.75
C LYS A 49 3.87 -11.94 -6.77
N SER A 50 2.69 -11.44 -7.11
CA SER A 50 1.90 -10.60 -6.22
C SER A 50 1.20 -11.46 -5.17
N ASP A 51 1.12 -10.95 -3.94
CA ASP A 51 0.35 -11.60 -2.88
C ASP A 51 -1.15 -11.56 -3.19
N ILE A 52 -1.92 -12.49 -2.65
CA ILE A 52 -3.34 -12.65 -2.97
C ILE A 52 -4.16 -11.39 -2.65
N PHE A 53 -3.81 -10.68 -1.59
CA PHE A 53 -4.52 -9.47 -1.19
C PHE A 53 -4.53 -8.40 -2.29
N ALA A 54 -3.51 -8.39 -3.16
CA ALA A 54 -3.41 -7.40 -4.23
C ALA A 54 -4.50 -7.56 -5.31
N TYR A 55 -5.14 -8.72 -5.40
CA TYR A 55 -6.22 -8.98 -6.34
C TYR A 55 -7.61 -8.68 -5.78
N ILE A 56 -7.79 -8.78 -4.47
CA ILE A 56 -9.10 -8.72 -3.82
C ILE A 56 -9.81 -7.38 -4.02
N PRO A 57 -9.16 -6.20 -3.91
CA PRO A 57 -9.84 -4.91 -4.06
C PRO A 57 -10.58 -4.75 -5.40
N PHE A 58 -10.08 -5.39 -6.46
CA PHE A 58 -10.72 -5.29 -7.78
C PHE A 58 -12.04 -6.06 -7.87
N TYR A 59 -12.22 -7.12 -7.07
CA TYR A 59 -13.53 -7.77 -6.91
C TYR A 59 -14.47 -6.96 -6.03
N LEU A 60 -13.93 -6.30 -5.01
CA LEU A 60 -14.74 -5.47 -4.11
C LEU A 60 -15.37 -4.28 -4.84
N TYR A 61 -14.75 -3.84 -5.94
CA TYR A 61 -15.24 -2.72 -6.75
C TYR A 61 -16.68 -2.94 -7.25
N ASP A 62 -17.02 -4.16 -7.64
CA ASP A 62 -18.34 -4.47 -8.20
C ASP A 62 -19.44 -4.55 -7.14
N ILE A 63 -19.09 -4.83 -5.88
CA ILE A 63 -20.06 -4.98 -4.79
C ILE A 63 -20.17 -3.75 -3.89
N ILE A 64 -19.26 -2.77 -4.03
CA ILE A 64 -19.33 -1.53 -3.25
C ILE A 64 -20.14 -0.48 -4.00
N SER A 65 -20.96 0.30 -3.26
CA SER A 65 -21.75 1.41 -3.79
C SER A 65 -20.85 2.53 -4.31
N ASP A 66 -21.38 3.42 -5.15
CA ASP A 66 -20.68 4.60 -5.58
C ASP A 66 -20.38 5.51 -4.39
N ASN A 67 -19.15 6.03 -4.32
CA ASN A 67 -18.61 6.72 -3.14
C ASN A 67 -18.50 5.85 -1.86
N GLY A 68 -18.78 4.55 -1.94
CA GLY A 68 -18.59 3.62 -0.83
C GLY A 68 -17.12 3.49 -0.44
N LYS A 69 -16.85 3.09 0.79
CA LYS A 69 -15.50 3.07 1.37
C LYS A 69 -15.04 1.66 1.70
N ILE A 70 -13.74 1.42 1.47
CA ILE A 70 -13.08 0.20 1.88
C ILE A 70 -12.05 0.50 2.98
N GLY A 71 -11.98 -0.37 3.99
CA GLY A 71 -10.95 -0.41 5.01
C GLY A 71 -10.30 -1.79 5.01
N LEU A 72 -9.08 -1.90 4.50
CA LEU A 72 -8.43 -3.18 4.27
C LEU A 72 -7.14 -3.30 5.08
N ILE A 73 -7.00 -4.35 5.87
CA ILE A 73 -5.73 -4.71 6.50
C ILE A 73 -4.95 -5.58 5.51
N LEU A 74 -3.78 -5.12 5.13
CA LEU A 74 -2.90 -5.72 4.12
C LEU A 74 -1.51 -5.99 4.71
N SER A 75 -0.73 -6.88 4.09
CA SER A 75 0.72 -6.92 4.33
C SER A 75 1.35 -5.62 3.84
N ASN A 76 2.34 -5.08 4.55
CA ASN A 76 3.07 -3.88 4.14
C ASN A 76 4.00 -4.09 2.92
N ALA A 77 4.12 -5.31 2.43
CA ALA A 77 5.02 -5.65 1.31
C ALA A 77 4.77 -4.80 0.05
N TRP A 78 3.54 -4.35 -0.18
CA TRP A 78 3.20 -3.51 -1.33
C TRP A 78 3.84 -2.11 -1.28
N LEU A 79 4.28 -1.63 -0.12
CA LEU A 79 4.92 -0.32 0.02
C LEU A 79 6.37 -0.28 -0.52
N GLY A 80 7.01 -1.44 -0.74
CA GLY A 80 8.42 -1.49 -1.11
C GLY A 80 8.80 -2.61 -2.08
N THR A 81 7.85 -3.18 -2.83
CA THR A 81 8.11 -4.24 -3.82
C THR A 81 7.73 -3.80 -5.24
N ASP A 82 8.32 -4.44 -6.24
CA ASP A 82 8.03 -4.16 -7.66
C ASP A 82 6.55 -4.34 -7.99
N TYR A 83 5.90 -5.37 -7.42
CA TYR A 83 4.46 -5.57 -7.64
C TYR A 83 3.61 -4.53 -6.91
N GLY A 84 4.12 -3.97 -5.82
CA GLY A 84 3.45 -2.92 -5.07
C GLY A 84 3.27 -1.64 -5.88
N GLU A 85 4.27 -1.25 -6.68
CA GLU A 85 4.13 -0.12 -7.60
C GLU A 85 3.02 -0.36 -8.64
N ILE A 86 2.94 -1.60 -9.16
CA ILE A 86 1.89 -1.98 -10.12
C ILE A 86 0.53 -1.97 -9.43
N PHE A 87 0.44 -2.56 -8.23
CA PHE A 87 -0.77 -2.56 -7.41
C PHE A 87 -1.27 -1.14 -7.15
N LEU A 88 -0.38 -0.23 -6.72
CA LEU A 88 -0.73 1.17 -6.49
C LEU A 88 -1.28 1.87 -7.73
N LYS A 89 -0.62 1.70 -8.87
CA LYS A 89 -1.07 2.30 -10.14
C LYS A 89 -2.43 1.76 -10.59
N LEU A 90 -2.73 0.51 -10.28
CA LEU A 90 -4.00 -0.12 -10.62
C LEU A 90 -5.09 0.28 -9.63
N ILE A 91 -4.85 0.17 -8.32
CA ILE A 91 -5.87 0.45 -7.32
C ILE A 91 -6.34 1.91 -7.37
N GLN A 92 -5.45 2.85 -7.66
CA GLN A 92 -5.80 4.27 -7.82
C GLN A 92 -6.70 4.56 -9.03
N LYS A 93 -6.90 3.60 -9.93
CA LYS A 93 -7.90 3.70 -11.00
C LYS A 93 -9.31 3.36 -10.54
N TYR A 94 -9.43 2.51 -9.53
CA TYR A 94 -10.69 2.04 -8.96
C TYR A 94 -11.11 2.78 -7.69
N PHE A 95 -10.11 3.23 -6.93
CA PHE A 95 -10.32 3.84 -5.62
C PHE A 95 -9.45 5.07 -5.43
N ASN A 96 -10.02 6.05 -4.79
CA ASN A 96 -9.29 7.16 -4.21
C ASN A 96 -8.72 6.72 -2.87
N ILE A 97 -7.41 6.54 -2.77
CA ILE A 97 -6.76 6.24 -1.49
C ILE A 97 -6.86 7.47 -0.61
N ASP A 98 -7.48 7.32 0.56
CA ASP A 98 -7.67 8.41 1.51
C ASP A 98 -6.57 8.38 2.56
N ARG A 99 -6.28 7.18 3.11
CA ARG A 99 -5.29 7.01 4.19
C ARG A 99 -4.56 5.69 4.09
N VAL A 100 -3.30 5.73 4.49
CA VAL A 100 -2.47 4.54 4.73
C VAL A 100 -1.95 4.62 6.16
N VAL A 101 -2.29 3.64 6.99
CA VAL A 101 -1.86 3.59 8.39
C VAL A 101 -0.89 2.45 8.58
N VAL A 102 0.24 2.74 9.23
CA VAL A 102 1.27 1.74 9.58
C VAL A 102 1.57 1.76 11.08
N SER A 103 2.13 0.67 11.57
CA SER A 103 2.68 0.65 12.92
C SER A 103 4.12 1.20 12.91
N GLY A 104 4.40 2.15 13.75
CA GLY A 104 5.77 2.59 14.08
C GLY A 104 6.41 1.72 15.16
N ASN A 105 5.62 0.89 15.86
CA ASN A 105 6.05 0.08 16.99
C ASN A 105 5.71 -1.41 16.83
N GLY A 106 6.32 -2.04 15.82
CA GLY A 106 6.25 -3.48 15.64
C GLY A 106 5.02 -3.99 14.89
N ARG A 107 4.62 -5.23 15.20
CA ARG A 107 3.53 -5.94 14.51
C ARG A 107 2.21 -5.72 15.24
N TRP A 108 1.12 -5.60 14.47
CA TRP A 108 -0.24 -5.55 15.05
C TRP A 108 -0.76 -6.91 15.53
N PHE A 109 -0.23 -8.02 14.96
CA PHE A 109 -0.67 -9.36 15.29
C PHE A 109 0.50 -10.19 15.80
N ASN A 110 0.43 -10.67 17.04
CA ASN A 110 1.48 -11.46 17.69
C ASN A 110 1.76 -12.76 16.94
N ASN A 111 0.73 -13.38 16.37
CA ASN A 111 0.81 -14.66 15.67
C ASN A 111 1.15 -14.54 14.18
N ALA A 112 1.19 -13.33 13.62
CA ALA A 112 1.53 -13.12 12.22
C ALA A 112 2.98 -12.65 12.08
N LYS A 113 3.78 -13.36 11.27
CA LYS A 113 5.15 -12.95 10.91
C LYS A 113 5.17 -11.81 9.87
N VAL A 114 4.10 -11.04 9.77
CA VAL A 114 3.89 -10.01 8.74
C VAL A 114 3.66 -8.67 9.40
N VAL A 115 4.34 -7.64 8.94
CA VAL A 115 3.99 -6.26 9.25
C VAL A 115 2.82 -5.85 8.35
N THR A 116 1.83 -5.20 8.94
CA THR A 116 0.57 -4.88 8.27
C THR A 116 0.39 -3.39 8.07
N THR A 117 -0.44 -3.04 7.10
CA THR A 117 -0.94 -1.69 6.85
C THR A 117 -2.45 -1.71 6.82
N LEU A 118 -3.08 -0.62 7.26
CA LEU A 118 -4.49 -0.36 7.02
C LEU A 118 -4.60 0.62 5.84
N LEU A 119 -5.28 0.18 4.78
CA LEU A 119 -5.59 1.00 3.62
C LEU A 119 -7.05 1.42 3.69
N ILE A 120 -7.30 2.73 3.70
CA ILE A 120 -8.65 3.31 3.63
C ILE A 120 -8.77 4.02 2.29
N ALA A 121 -9.80 3.66 1.53
CA ALA A 121 -10.03 4.23 0.22
C ALA A 121 -11.52 4.34 -0.11
N THR A 122 -11.86 5.27 -0.98
CA THR A 122 -13.21 5.54 -1.45
C THR A 122 -13.33 5.11 -2.92
N LYS A 123 -14.40 4.41 -3.28
CA LYS A 123 -14.69 4.05 -4.68
C LYS A 123 -14.74 5.30 -5.55
N ARG A 124 -14.19 5.21 -6.74
CA ARG A 124 -14.28 6.23 -7.78
C ARG A 124 -14.67 5.59 -9.11
N GLU A 125 -15.25 6.37 -9.99
CA GLU A 125 -15.42 5.95 -11.37
C GLU A 125 -14.07 5.88 -12.09
N ILE A 126 -13.87 4.80 -12.88
CA ILE A 126 -12.60 4.56 -13.60
C ILE A 126 -12.35 5.66 -14.65
N SER A 127 -13.41 6.22 -15.22
CA SER A 127 -13.38 7.29 -16.22
C SER A 127 -13.10 8.66 -15.64
N ASP A 128 -13.28 8.87 -14.34
CA ASP A 128 -13.12 10.18 -13.73
C ASP A 128 -11.67 10.69 -13.83
N PRO A 129 -11.48 11.99 -14.05
CA PRO A 129 -10.16 12.59 -14.00
C PRO A 129 -9.60 12.49 -12.58
N VAL A 130 -8.27 12.36 -12.49
CA VAL A 130 -7.59 12.37 -11.17
C VAL A 130 -7.55 13.81 -10.66
N ASN A 131 -8.19 14.06 -9.52
CA ASN A 131 -8.06 15.33 -8.82
C ASN A 131 -6.66 15.43 -8.19
N LEU A 132 -5.82 16.32 -8.74
CA LEU A 132 -4.42 16.48 -8.32
C LEU A 132 -4.28 17.17 -6.96
N ASP A 133 -5.27 17.91 -6.51
CA ASP A 133 -5.26 18.62 -5.21
C ASP A 133 -5.75 17.72 -4.08
N ARG A 134 -6.37 16.57 -4.40
CA ARG A 134 -6.79 15.60 -3.40
C ARG A 134 -5.58 15.08 -2.62
N ARG A 135 -5.71 15.03 -1.31
CA ARG A 135 -4.63 14.63 -0.41
C ARG A 135 -4.79 13.19 0.06
N ILE A 136 -3.65 12.54 0.27
CA ILE A 136 -3.54 11.23 0.91
C ILE A 136 -2.80 11.41 2.23
N SER A 137 -3.34 10.84 3.30
CA SER A 137 -2.70 10.89 4.61
C SER A 137 -1.96 9.59 4.93
N PHE A 138 -0.72 9.73 5.36
CA PHE A 138 0.17 8.65 5.77
C PHE A 138 0.35 8.73 7.28
N CYS A 139 -0.24 7.77 7.99
CA CYS A 139 -0.33 7.78 9.43
C CYS A 139 0.58 6.71 10.04
N THR A 140 1.41 7.09 10.99
CA THR A 140 2.27 6.17 11.75
C THR A 140 1.79 6.12 13.19
N LEU A 141 1.31 4.96 13.64
CA LEU A 141 0.96 4.74 15.03
C LEU A 141 2.24 4.64 15.87
N LYS A 142 2.38 5.49 16.89
CA LYS A 142 3.57 5.53 17.74
C LYS A 142 3.56 4.45 18.81
N GLU A 143 2.36 3.97 19.18
CA GLU A 143 2.14 2.96 20.20
C GLU A 143 1.69 1.64 19.58
N LYS A 144 1.89 0.54 20.31
CA LYS A 144 1.27 -0.75 19.98
C LYS A 144 -0.23 -0.66 20.15
N LEU A 145 -0.99 -1.38 19.31
CA LEU A 145 -2.46 -1.38 19.39
C LEU A 145 -2.99 -1.77 20.77
N GLU A 146 -2.33 -2.70 21.44
CA GLU A 146 -2.68 -3.15 22.81
C GLU A 146 -2.53 -2.07 23.88
N ASN A 147 -1.72 -1.03 23.64
CA ASN A 147 -1.47 0.07 24.56
C ASN A 147 -2.38 1.27 24.29
N ILE A 148 -3.18 1.24 23.23
CA ILE A 148 -4.08 2.34 22.88
C ILE A 148 -5.33 2.27 23.75
N ALA A 149 -5.42 3.15 24.74
CA ALA A 149 -6.53 3.17 25.69
C ALA A 149 -7.85 3.65 25.06
N ASP A 150 -7.79 4.61 24.15
CA ASP A 150 -8.97 5.23 23.50
C ASP A 150 -8.87 5.17 21.98
N ILE A 151 -9.42 4.09 21.42
CA ILE A 151 -9.46 3.86 19.95
C ILE A 151 -10.37 4.90 19.26
N LYS A 152 -11.43 5.40 19.92
CA LYS A 152 -12.33 6.41 19.33
C LYS A 152 -11.60 7.73 19.16
N LYS A 153 -10.84 8.14 20.18
CA LYS A 153 -9.99 9.34 20.10
C LYS A 153 -8.96 9.21 18.98
N LEU A 154 -8.21 8.10 18.94
CA LEU A 154 -7.23 7.85 17.87
C LEU A 154 -7.88 7.87 16.48
N SER A 155 -9.04 7.23 16.31
CA SER A 155 -9.78 7.24 15.05
C SER A 155 -10.18 8.66 14.63
N SER A 156 -10.64 9.48 15.59
CA SER A 156 -10.99 10.89 15.33
C SER A 156 -9.76 11.70 14.93
N GLU A 157 -8.62 11.50 15.57
CA GLU A 157 -7.36 12.17 15.25
C GLU A 157 -6.91 11.82 13.81
N ILE A 158 -6.98 10.54 13.45
CA ILE A 158 -6.66 10.08 12.09
C ILE A 158 -7.62 10.69 11.06
N ILE A 159 -8.94 10.70 11.34
CA ILE A 159 -9.96 11.25 10.43
C ILE A 159 -9.77 12.75 10.23
N LEU A 160 -9.47 13.48 11.30
CA LEU A 160 -9.27 14.93 11.28
C LEU A 160 -7.86 15.35 10.85
N ASN A 161 -6.98 14.42 10.51
CA ASN A 161 -5.55 14.65 10.24
C ASN A 161 -4.86 15.43 11.36
N LYS A 162 -5.17 15.11 12.61
CA LYS A 162 -4.60 15.75 13.79
C LYS A 162 -3.50 14.88 14.38
N GLU A 163 -2.27 15.35 14.32
CA GLU A 163 -1.14 14.70 15.01
C GLU A 163 -1.33 14.71 16.54
N SER A 164 -0.85 13.65 17.17
CA SER A 164 -0.90 13.50 18.63
C SER A 164 0.29 12.71 19.15
N GLU A 165 0.30 12.44 20.46
CA GLU A 165 1.27 11.54 21.08
C GLU A 165 1.14 10.10 20.52
N GLN A 166 -0.05 9.70 20.04
CA GLN A 166 -0.34 8.36 19.56
C GLN A 166 -0.12 8.18 18.05
N VAL A 167 -0.23 9.25 17.27
CA VAL A 167 -0.13 9.17 15.81
C VAL A 167 0.65 10.33 15.21
N ASN A 168 1.56 10.01 14.29
CA ASN A 168 2.19 10.98 13.39
C ASN A 168 1.49 10.92 12.03
N ILE A 169 1.18 12.07 11.42
CA ILE A 169 0.42 12.15 10.16
C ILE A 169 1.15 13.05 9.18
N GLN A 170 1.49 12.50 8.03
CA GLN A 170 1.97 13.25 6.88
C GLN A 170 0.89 13.26 5.81
N SER A 171 0.69 14.37 5.14
CA SER A 171 -0.35 14.49 4.13
C SER A 171 0.21 15.16 2.88
N TYR A 172 0.04 14.48 1.74
CA TYR A 172 0.53 14.95 0.44
C TYR A 172 -0.61 14.99 -0.57
N SER A 173 -0.64 16.00 -1.42
CA SER A 173 -1.52 16.03 -2.58
C SER A 173 -1.06 15.00 -3.62
N ILE A 174 -1.96 14.60 -4.51
CA ILE A 174 -1.60 13.72 -5.63
C ILE A 174 -0.52 14.37 -6.51
N SER A 175 -0.54 15.69 -6.64
CA SER A 175 0.50 16.45 -7.37
C SER A 175 1.86 16.31 -6.71
N GLU A 176 1.95 16.52 -5.38
CA GLU A 176 3.18 16.34 -4.60
C GLU A 176 3.70 14.90 -4.67
N ILE A 177 2.82 13.91 -4.55
CA ILE A 177 3.18 12.49 -4.68
C ILE A 177 3.80 12.21 -6.05
N LYS A 178 3.20 12.71 -7.14
CA LYS A 178 3.77 12.54 -8.49
C LYS A 178 5.17 13.16 -8.63
N GLN A 179 5.38 14.32 -8.04
CA GLN A 179 6.72 14.95 -8.03
C GLN A 179 7.74 14.11 -7.28
N LEU A 180 7.37 13.59 -6.10
CA LEU A 180 8.21 12.72 -5.30
C LEU A 180 8.50 11.36 -5.98
N GLU A 181 7.50 10.78 -6.65
CA GLU A 181 7.68 9.57 -7.46
C GLU A 181 8.66 9.78 -8.62
N ASN A 182 8.61 10.95 -9.28
CA ASN A 182 9.52 11.28 -10.38
C ASN A 182 11.00 11.35 -9.96
N ILE A 183 11.26 11.70 -8.71
CA ILE A 183 12.62 11.69 -8.13
C ILE A 183 12.93 10.37 -7.43
N GLY A 184 12.06 9.37 -7.55
CA GLY A 184 12.31 7.99 -7.09
C GLY A 184 11.96 7.73 -5.64
N ILE A 185 11.17 8.56 -4.97
CA ILE A 185 10.72 8.32 -3.60
C ILE A 185 9.62 7.25 -3.62
N PRO A 186 9.82 6.10 -2.96
CA PRO A 186 8.79 5.07 -2.86
C PRO A 186 7.72 5.45 -1.83
N TRP A 187 6.57 4.83 -1.90
CA TRP A 187 5.45 5.08 -0.98
C TRP A 187 5.80 4.85 0.49
N SER A 188 6.74 3.97 0.78
CA SER A 188 7.26 3.78 2.14
C SER A 188 7.95 5.02 2.72
N GLY A 189 8.38 5.95 1.89
CA GLY A 189 9.00 7.21 2.31
C GLY A 189 8.00 8.28 2.78
N TYR A 190 6.73 8.20 2.35
CA TYR A 190 5.74 9.26 2.63
C TYR A 190 5.24 9.32 4.07
N PHE A 191 5.67 8.40 4.91
CA PHE A 191 5.45 8.48 6.37
C PHE A 191 6.40 9.44 7.08
N ALA A 192 7.44 9.92 6.39
CA ALA A 192 8.34 10.97 6.86
C ALA A 192 7.93 12.33 6.29
N ASN A 193 8.31 13.40 6.97
CA ASN A 193 8.14 14.76 6.43
C ASN A 193 9.14 15.00 5.29
N LEU A 194 8.63 15.10 4.07
CA LEU A 194 9.41 15.31 2.85
C LEU A 194 9.26 16.74 2.28
N ASN A 195 8.61 17.66 3.00
CA ASN A 195 8.34 19.03 2.53
C ASN A 195 9.62 19.83 2.20
N TRP A 196 10.74 19.46 2.78
CA TRP A 196 12.05 20.05 2.51
C TRP A 196 12.70 19.56 1.21
N LEU A 197 12.30 18.38 0.72
CA LEU A 197 12.97 17.70 -0.38
C LEU A 197 12.87 18.47 -1.72
N PRO A 198 11.74 19.06 -2.12
CA PRO A 198 11.65 19.85 -3.34
C PRO A 198 12.66 21.01 -3.40
N ALA A 199 12.95 21.63 -2.25
CA ALA A 199 13.87 22.76 -2.18
C ALA A 199 15.33 22.40 -2.54
N ILE A 200 15.70 21.13 -2.43
CA ILE A 200 17.07 20.64 -2.72
C ILE A 200 17.13 19.73 -3.93
N THR A 201 16.01 19.39 -4.56
CA THR A 201 15.96 18.39 -5.64
C THR A 201 16.90 18.71 -6.79
N GLU A 202 17.01 19.98 -7.16
CA GLU A 202 17.91 20.42 -8.24
C GLU A 202 19.40 20.26 -7.89
N LYS A 203 19.71 20.17 -6.60
CA LYS A 203 21.08 19.96 -6.09
C LYS A 203 21.41 18.48 -5.89
N LEU A 204 20.44 17.58 -6.01
CA LEU A 204 20.63 16.15 -5.85
C LEU A 204 21.09 15.51 -7.16
N LEU A 205 22.10 14.68 -7.07
CA LEU A 205 22.55 13.83 -8.17
C LEU A 205 22.11 12.39 -7.90
N ASP A 206 21.55 11.74 -8.93
CA ASP A 206 21.26 10.30 -8.84
C ASP A 206 22.58 9.55 -8.62
N SER A 207 22.67 8.87 -7.48
CA SER A 207 23.86 8.08 -7.11
C SER A 207 24.24 7.04 -8.16
N LYS A 208 23.30 6.54 -8.96
CA LYS A 208 23.55 5.62 -10.08
C LYS A 208 24.37 6.25 -11.20
N LYS A 209 24.39 7.59 -11.32
CA LYS A 209 25.25 8.31 -12.26
C LYS A 209 26.72 8.34 -11.83
N ILE A 210 26.97 8.18 -10.53
CA ILE A 210 28.30 8.25 -9.91
C ILE A 210 28.80 6.86 -9.55
N PHE A 211 27.92 6.00 -9.03
CA PHE A 211 28.26 4.70 -8.50
C PHE A 211 27.53 3.57 -9.22
N LYS A 212 28.24 2.46 -9.45
CA LYS A 212 27.64 1.21 -9.90
C LYS A 212 27.31 0.34 -8.67
N PHE A 213 26.03 0.20 -8.34
CA PHE A 213 25.58 -0.69 -7.28
C PHE A 213 25.49 -2.11 -7.81
N ILE A 214 26.29 -3.01 -7.25
CA ILE A 214 26.28 -4.43 -7.59
C ILE A 214 25.79 -5.20 -6.38
N ARG A 215 24.87 -6.14 -6.62
CA ARG A 215 24.45 -7.06 -5.57
C ARG A 215 25.62 -7.99 -5.25
N GLY A 216 26.06 -8.02 -3.99
CA GLY A 216 27.06 -8.98 -3.55
C GLY A 216 26.59 -10.43 -3.73
N GLU A 217 27.52 -11.37 -3.77
CA GLU A 217 27.20 -12.79 -3.88
C GLU A 217 26.34 -13.26 -2.69
N ARG A 218 25.35 -14.11 -2.97
CA ARG A 218 24.61 -14.80 -1.91
C ARG A 218 25.52 -15.88 -1.34
N ARG A 219 25.75 -15.83 -0.05
CA ARG A 219 26.42 -16.92 0.65
C ARG A 219 25.55 -18.16 0.54
N GLY A 220 26.06 -19.18 -0.12
CA GLY A 220 25.31 -20.43 -0.34
C GLY A 220 25.15 -21.25 0.94
N CYS A 221 26.12 -21.19 1.85
CA CYS A 221 26.12 -21.92 3.10
C CYS A 221 26.78 -21.12 4.22
N ASN A 222 25.99 -20.76 5.25
CA ASN A 222 26.51 -20.02 6.42
C ASN A 222 27.57 -20.79 7.20
N ARG A 223 27.47 -22.13 7.26
CA ARG A 223 28.44 -23.01 7.96
C ARG A 223 29.86 -22.90 7.38
N MET A 224 29.97 -22.64 6.07
CA MET A 224 31.26 -22.51 5.41
C MET A 224 31.97 -21.19 5.78
N PHE A 225 31.20 -20.13 6.04
CA PHE A 225 31.71 -18.79 6.32
C PHE A 225 31.79 -18.45 7.81
N TYR A 226 31.06 -19.18 8.63
CA TYR A 226 31.05 -19.07 10.09
C TYR A 226 31.15 -20.48 10.68
N PRO A 227 32.36 -21.09 10.69
CA PRO A 227 32.54 -22.36 11.40
C PRO A 227 32.20 -22.15 12.87
N ALA A 228 31.45 -23.09 13.43
CA ALA A 228 31.22 -23.10 14.88
C ALA A 228 32.59 -23.25 15.57
N ALA A 229 32.84 -22.40 16.56
CA ALA A 229 34.02 -22.53 17.41
C ALA A 229 33.95 -23.80 18.26
#